data_1b8558a2428d34d4cf1c4c81e055eee2
#
_entry.id   1b8558a2428d34d4cf1c4c81e055eee2
#
_cell.length_a   1.000
_cell.length_b   1.000
_cell.length_c   1.000
_cell.angle_alpha   90.00
_cell.angle_beta   90.00
_cell.angle_gamma   90.00
#
_symmetry.space_group_name_H-M   'P 1'
#
loop_
_entity.id
_entity.type
_entity.pdbx_description
1 polymer ?
#
loop_
_entity_poly.entity_id
_entity_poly.type
_entity_poly.pdbx_seq_one_letter_code
_entity_poly.pdbx_strand_id
1 'polypeptide(L)'
;MDKYTILLVDDEEEVIQAIIRKINWEELGFSVVGYADNGIKALEMIEESQPDVVMTDIKMPYMDGMELCSHIRREYPAMKIVLFTGFDEFEYAKEAVHLEVEEYILKPVNSVELINIFTKLKIKLDQEISERRSMEKLEHYYTESLPLLQANFCSTLIEGRIHEDELQ
;
A
#
# COMPACT_ATOMS: atom_id res chain seq x y z
N MET A 1 10.15 16.71 3.07
CA MET A 1 9.78 15.39 2.52
C MET A 1 8.62 14.82 3.29
N ASP A 2 7.61 14.46 2.56
CA ASP A 2 6.45 13.86 3.18
C ASP A 2 6.77 12.44 3.66
N LYS A 3 6.37 12.15 4.89
CA LYS A 3 6.54 10.83 5.46
C LYS A 3 5.33 9.99 5.14
N TYR A 4 5.57 8.71 4.90
CA TYR A 4 4.48 7.76 4.77
C TYR A 4 3.88 7.46 6.14
N THR A 5 2.61 7.18 6.18
CA THR A 5 1.93 6.92 7.43
C THR A 5 1.74 5.42 7.62
N ILE A 6 1.86 4.97 8.87
CA ILE A 6 1.70 3.57 9.22
C ILE A 6 0.74 3.43 10.41
N LEU A 7 -0.18 2.48 10.31
CA LEU A 7 -1.07 2.09 11.40
C LEU A 7 -0.61 0.73 11.92
N LEU A 8 -0.50 0.58 13.22
CA LEU A 8 -0.13 -0.67 13.88
C LEU A 8 -1.38 -1.31 14.48
N VAL A 9 -1.54 -2.62 14.30
CA VAL A 9 -2.71 -3.35 14.81
C VAL A 9 -2.26 -4.61 15.51
N ASP A 10 -2.53 -4.72 16.80
CA ASP A 10 -2.22 -5.89 17.62
C ASP A 10 -3.01 -5.77 18.91
N ASP A 11 -3.60 -6.87 19.38
CA ASP A 11 -4.33 -6.89 20.65
C ASP A 11 -3.40 -6.84 21.86
N GLU A 12 -2.11 -7.05 21.65
CA GLU A 12 -1.10 -6.92 22.71
C GLU A 12 -0.43 -5.54 22.63
N GLU A 13 -0.84 -4.64 23.50
CA GLU A 13 -0.28 -3.29 23.54
C GLU A 13 1.23 -3.27 23.73
N GLU A 14 1.76 -4.23 24.49
CA GLU A 14 3.19 -4.36 24.74
C GLU A 14 3.98 -4.56 23.45
N VAL A 15 3.44 -5.34 22.53
CA VAL A 15 4.05 -5.58 21.21
C VAL A 15 4.09 -4.29 20.40
N ILE A 16 2.98 -3.57 20.37
CA ILE A 16 2.89 -2.28 19.67
C ILE A 16 3.90 -1.28 20.22
N GLN A 17 3.97 -1.14 21.54
CA GLN A 17 4.90 -0.21 22.18
C GLN A 17 6.35 -0.59 21.92
N ALA A 18 6.66 -1.89 21.92
CA ALA A 18 7.97 -2.38 21.60
C ALA A 18 8.38 -2.03 20.16
N ILE A 19 7.46 -2.20 19.22
CA ILE A 19 7.70 -1.87 17.81
C ILE A 19 7.94 -0.36 17.66
N ILE A 20 7.15 0.46 18.31
CA ILE A 20 7.28 1.91 18.24
C ILE A 20 8.64 2.37 18.79
N ARG A 21 9.09 1.77 19.90
CA ARG A 21 10.35 2.15 20.54
C ARG A 21 11.60 1.61 19.87
N LYS A 22 11.54 0.39 19.33
CA LYS A 22 12.71 -0.27 18.74
C LYS A 22 13.17 0.36 17.43
N ILE A 23 12.26 1.04 16.76
CA ILE A 23 12.50 1.57 15.41
C ILE A 23 12.40 3.08 15.43
N ASN A 24 13.38 3.75 14.84
CA ASN A 24 13.27 5.17 14.58
C ASN A 24 12.51 5.33 13.25
N TRP A 25 11.19 5.35 13.34
CA TRP A 25 10.31 5.43 12.19
C TRP A 25 10.54 6.67 11.34
N GLU A 26 10.87 7.77 11.98
CA GLU A 26 11.14 9.03 11.26
C GLU A 26 12.35 8.92 10.34
N GLU A 27 13.41 8.27 10.80
CA GLU A 27 14.60 8.03 9.97
C GLU A 27 14.29 7.13 8.78
N LEU A 28 13.36 6.20 8.95
CA LEU A 28 12.93 5.32 7.87
C LEU A 28 11.96 6.00 6.89
N GLY A 29 11.49 7.19 7.23
CA GLY A 29 10.56 7.92 6.39
C GLY A 29 9.08 7.60 6.67
N PHE A 30 8.78 7.10 7.87
CA PHE A 30 7.42 6.75 8.29
C PHE A 30 7.00 7.51 9.53
N SER A 31 5.71 7.73 9.67
CA SER A 31 5.09 8.31 10.84
C SER A 31 3.99 7.37 11.32
N VAL A 32 4.06 6.94 12.58
CA VAL A 32 3.03 6.10 13.18
C VAL A 32 1.84 6.98 13.53
N VAL A 33 0.74 6.80 12.82
CA VAL A 33 -0.47 7.64 13.01
C VAL A 33 -1.36 7.14 14.13
N GLY A 34 -1.17 5.90 14.56
CA GLY A 34 -1.94 5.35 15.65
C GLY A 34 -1.80 3.85 15.74
N TYR A 35 -2.53 3.26 16.67
CA TYR A 35 -2.59 1.82 16.80
C TYR A 35 -3.99 1.39 17.21
N ALA A 36 -4.36 0.17 16.85
CA ALA A 36 -5.64 -0.44 17.19
C ALA A 36 -5.41 -1.81 17.80
N ASP A 37 -6.34 -2.24 18.65
CA ASP A 37 -6.25 -3.53 19.34
C ASP A 37 -7.13 -4.61 18.71
N ASN A 38 -7.85 -4.29 17.65
CA ASN A 38 -8.66 -5.24 16.89
C ASN A 38 -8.93 -4.71 15.48
N GLY A 39 -9.45 -5.58 14.63
CA GLY A 39 -9.68 -5.24 13.24
C GLY A 39 -10.79 -4.23 13.02
N ILE A 40 -11.82 -4.22 13.87
CA ILE A 40 -12.95 -3.28 13.75
C ILE A 40 -12.47 -1.85 14.00
N LYS A 41 -11.73 -1.67 15.10
CA LYS A 41 -11.16 -0.38 15.45
C LYS A 41 -10.15 0.07 14.39
N ALA A 42 -9.37 -0.88 13.87
CA ALA A 42 -8.42 -0.61 12.80
C ALA A 42 -9.13 -0.07 11.56
N LEU A 43 -10.25 -0.64 11.16
CA LEU A 43 -11.01 -0.16 10.01
C LEU A 43 -11.53 1.25 10.20
N GLU A 44 -11.99 1.57 11.41
CA GLU A 44 -12.42 2.95 11.72
C GLU A 44 -11.26 3.93 11.56
N MET A 45 -10.10 3.57 12.07
CA MET A 45 -8.90 4.42 11.96
C MET A 45 -8.40 4.52 10.53
N ILE A 46 -8.49 3.46 9.76
CA ILE A 46 -8.12 3.43 8.34
C ILE A 46 -9.03 4.38 7.56
N GLU A 47 -10.32 4.36 7.82
CA GLU A 47 -11.27 5.24 7.16
C GLU A 47 -10.96 6.71 7.44
N GLU A 48 -10.61 7.04 8.68
CA GLU A 48 -10.29 8.40 9.08
C GLU A 48 -8.95 8.91 8.56
N SER A 49 -7.89 8.10 8.71
CA SER A 49 -6.52 8.54 8.44
C SER A 49 -5.96 8.07 7.11
N GLN A 50 -6.52 7.03 6.53
CA GLN A 50 -6.06 6.40 5.29
C GLN A 50 -4.52 6.25 5.26
N PRO A 51 -3.96 5.42 6.15
CA PRO A 51 -2.52 5.24 6.21
C PRO A 51 -1.98 4.58 4.93
N ASP A 52 -0.73 4.82 4.64
CA ASP A 52 -0.07 4.20 3.49
C ASP A 52 0.21 2.72 3.73
N VAL A 53 0.47 2.36 4.98
CA VAL A 53 0.83 1.01 5.38
C VAL A 53 0.04 0.62 6.63
N VAL A 54 -0.44 -0.62 6.66
CA VAL A 54 -1.04 -1.23 7.85
C VAL A 54 -0.21 -2.44 8.22
N MET A 55 0.33 -2.45 9.44
CA MET A 55 1.05 -3.59 9.99
C MET A 55 0.17 -4.23 11.05
N THR A 56 -0.28 -5.45 10.82
CA THR A 56 -1.28 -6.09 11.66
C THR A 56 -0.90 -7.50 12.09
N ASP A 57 -1.30 -7.86 13.31
CA ASP A 57 -1.31 -9.24 13.78
C ASP A 57 -2.46 -9.99 13.12
N ILE A 58 -2.42 -11.31 13.18
CA ILE A 58 -3.47 -12.15 12.61
C ILE A 58 -4.56 -12.47 13.65
N LYS A 59 -4.17 -13.00 14.78
CA LYS A 59 -5.14 -13.40 15.81
C LYS A 59 -5.47 -12.26 16.75
N MET A 60 -6.68 -11.73 16.59
CA MET A 60 -7.20 -10.64 17.40
C MET A 60 -8.68 -10.86 17.68
N PRO A 61 -9.21 -10.28 18.78
CA PRO A 61 -10.63 -10.39 19.04
C PRO A 61 -11.48 -9.60 18.04
N TYR A 62 -12.74 -10.00 17.91
CA TYR A 62 -13.78 -9.38 17.07
C TYR A 62 -13.54 -9.56 15.57
N MET A 63 -12.48 -9.01 15.04
CA MET A 63 -12.09 -9.17 13.65
C MET A 63 -10.61 -9.48 13.61
N ASP A 64 -10.23 -10.61 13.03
CA ASP A 64 -8.81 -10.99 12.93
C ASP A 64 -8.11 -10.25 11.78
N GLY A 65 -6.78 -10.43 11.74
CA GLY A 65 -5.96 -9.73 10.75
C GLY A 65 -6.24 -10.16 9.32
N MET A 66 -6.68 -11.39 9.10
CA MET A 66 -6.99 -11.87 7.74
C MET A 66 -8.28 -11.23 7.22
N GLU A 67 -9.29 -11.12 8.06
CA GLU A 67 -10.52 -10.41 7.71
C GLU A 67 -10.23 -8.93 7.45
N LEU A 68 -9.40 -8.33 8.31
CA LEU A 68 -8.97 -6.94 8.15
C LEU A 68 -8.26 -6.75 6.80
N CYS A 69 -7.34 -7.64 6.46
CA CYS A 69 -6.62 -7.57 5.19
C CYS A 69 -7.55 -7.72 3.99
N SER A 70 -8.57 -8.58 4.09
CA SER A 70 -9.56 -8.74 3.03
C SER A 70 -10.34 -7.45 2.81
N HIS A 71 -10.75 -6.78 3.88
CA HIS A 71 -11.42 -5.49 3.80
C HIS A 71 -10.53 -4.43 3.17
N ILE A 72 -9.29 -4.35 3.62
CA ILE A 72 -8.33 -3.37 3.11
C ILE A 72 -8.11 -3.60 1.61
N ARG A 73 -7.91 -4.83 1.20
CA ARG A 73 -7.63 -5.13 -0.20
C ARG A 73 -8.80 -4.81 -1.10
N ARG A 74 -10.01 -4.99 -0.60
CA ARG A 74 -11.23 -4.67 -1.35
C ARG A 74 -11.50 -3.18 -1.41
N GLU A 75 -11.37 -2.48 -0.27
CA GLU A 75 -11.73 -1.05 -0.17
C GLU A 75 -10.57 -0.10 -0.48
N TYR A 76 -9.34 -0.53 -0.21
CA TYR A 76 -8.13 0.29 -0.35
C TYR A 76 -7.02 -0.50 -1.05
N PRO A 77 -7.19 -0.79 -2.35
CA PRO A 77 -6.27 -1.71 -3.05
C PRO A 77 -4.82 -1.22 -3.13
N ALA A 78 -4.58 0.08 -3.00
CA ALA A 78 -3.22 0.63 -3.03
C ALA A 78 -2.52 0.60 -1.66
N MET A 79 -3.26 0.34 -0.59
CA MET A 79 -2.70 0.33 0.77
C MET A 79 -1.80 -0.90 0.96
N LYS A 80 -0.61 -0.67 1.52
CA LYS A 80 0.34 -1.75 1.76
C LYS A 80 0.03 -2.44 3.08
N ILE A 81 0.16 -3.76 3.09
CA ILE A 81 -0.13 -4.58 4.26
C ILE A 81 1.12 -5.35 4.65
N VAL A 82 1.48 -5.30 5.92
CA VAL A 82 2.53 -6.12 6.52
C VAL A 82 1.88 -6.94 7.62
N LEU A 83 1.99 -8.26 7.54
CA LEU A 83 1.47 -9.15 8.56
C LEU A 83 2.58 -9.61 9.49
N PHE A 84 2.30 -9.63 10.78
CA PHE A 84 3.21 -10.23 11.75
C PHE A 84 2.41 -11.09 12.73
N THR A 85 2.94 -12.27 13.04
CA THR A 85 2.22 -13.25 13.86
C THR A 85 3.18 -14.09 14.68
N GLY A 86 2.70 -14.55 15.85
CA GLY A 86 3.44 -15.48 16.69
C GLY A 86 3.33 -16.93 16.24
N PHE A 87 2.55 -17.19 15.21
CA PHE A 87 2.27 -18.55 14.74
C PHE A 87 2.73 -18.73 13.30
N ASP A 88 3.53 -19.77 13.09
CA ASP A 88 3.91 -20.19 11.74
C ASP A 88 2.81 -21.08 11.19
N GLU A 89 1.73 -20.48 10.73
CA GLU A 89 0.60 -21.20 10.16
C GLU A 89 0.63 -21.08 8.65
N PHE A 90 0.90 -22.18 8.01
CA PHE A 90 1.01 -22.26 6.54
C PHE A 90 -0.26 -21.80 5.83
N GLU A 91 -1.42 -22.08 6.43
CA GLU A 91 -2.71 -21.66 5.90
C GLU A 91 -2.81 -20.13 5.77
N TYR A 92 -2.35 -19.41 6.79
CA TYR A 92 -2.36 -17.96 6.77
C TYR A 92 -1.34 -17.41 5.76
N ALA A 93 -0.20 -18.05 5.62
CA ALA A 93 0.81 -17.64 4.64
C ALA A 93 0.27 -17.74 3.23
N LYS A 94 -0.46 -18.81 2.91
CA LYS A 94 -1.11 -18.96 1.61
C LYS A 94 -2.13 -17.85 1.35
N GLU A 95 -2.97 -17.59 2.33
CA GLU A 95 -3.99 -16.56 2.22
C GLU A 95 -3.37 -15.18 2.08
N ALA A 96 -2.27 -14.93 2.78
CA ALA A 96 -1.51 -13.69 2.67
C ALA A 96 -1.02 -13.44 1.25
N VAL A 97 -0.56 -14.48 0.56
CA VAL A 97 -0.15 -14.37 -0.84
C VAL A 97 -1.33 -13.96 -1.72
N HIS A 98 -2.50 -14.55 -1.51
CA HIS A 98 -3.70 -14.19 -2.26
C HIS A 98 -4.15 -12.75 -2.01
N LEU A 99 -3.90 -12.23 -0.81
CA LEU A 99 -4.24 -10.87 -0.44
C LEU A 99 -3.16 -9.86 -0.82
N GLU A 100 -2.09 -10.33 -1.45
CA GLU A 100 -0.99 -9.49 -1.92
C GLU A 100 -0.37 -8.63 -0.81
N VAL A 101 -0.16 -9.24 0.37
CA VAL A 101 0.54 -8.54 1.45
C VAL A 101 2.01 -8.35 1.08
N GLU A 102 2.59 -7.25 1.54
CA GLU A 102 3.99 -6.93 1.23
C GLU A 102 4.96 -7.85 1.95
N GLU A 103 4.69 -8.17 3.20
CA GLU A 103 5.55 -9.02 4.00
C GLU A 103 4.75 -9.81 5.03
N TYR A 104 5.27 -10.97 5.37
CA TYR A 104 4.74 -11.85 6.41
C TYR A 104 5.86 -12.12 7.40
N ILE A 105 5.75 -11.58 8.61
CA ILE A 105 6.82 -11.62 9.60
C ILE A 105 6.40 -12.50 10.78
N LEU A 106 7.32 -13.33 11.26
CA LEU A 106 7.10 -14.14 12.45
C LEU A 106 7.62 -13.40 13.68
N LYS A 107 6.84 -13.43 14.76
CA LYS A 107 7.25 -12.93 16.08
C LYS A 107 8.25 -13.91 16.71
N PRO A 108 9.20 -13.46 17.52
CA PRO A 108 9.42 -12.09 17.98
C PRO A 108 10.01 -11.20 16.88
N VAL A 109 9.56 -9.96 16.85
CA VAL A 109 9.97 -9.03 15.79
C VAL A 109 11.36 -8.50 16.08
N ASN A 110 12.24 -8.65 15.10
CA ASN A 110 13.61 -8.20 15.18
C ASN A 110 13.74 -6.81 14.57
N SER A 111 14.41 -5.88 15.25
CA SER A 111 14.56 -4.52 14.75
C SER A 111 15.32 -4.45 13.42
N VAL A 112 16.34 -5.29 13.24
CA VAL A 112 17.09 -5.32 11.97
C VAL A 112 16.19 -5.78 10.82
N GLU A 113 15.38 -6.80 11.06
CA GLU A 113 14.44 -7.31 10.07
C GLU A 113 13.41 -6.24 9.69
N LEU A 114 12.84 -5.56 10.69
CA LEU A 114 11.89 -4.48 10.46
C LEU A 114 12.52 -3.33 9.67
N ILE A 115 13.71 -2.91 10.04
CA ILE A 115 14.41 -1.85 9.34
C ILE A 115 14.63 -2.21 7.88
N ASN A 116 15.05 -3.45 7.62
CA ASN A 116 15.25 -3.92 6.24
C ASN A 116 13.95 -3.92 5.45
N ILE A 117 12.88 -4.42 6.04
CA ILE A 117 11.57 -4.49 5.38
C ILE A 117 11.05 -3.10 5.05
N PHE A 118 11.06 -2.20 6.02
CA PHE A 118 10.53 -0.86 5.81
C PHE A 118 11.42 0.02 4.95
N THR A 119 12.73 -0.23 4.93
CA THR A 119 13.63 0.44 4.00
C THR A 119 13.27 0.06 2.56
N LYS A 120 13.06 -1.21 2.29
CA LYS A 120 12.63 -1.70 0.97
C LYS A 120 11.25 -1.18 0.60
N LEU A 121 10.35 -1.17 1.57
CA LEU A 121 8.99 -0.69 1.35
C LEU A 121 8.97 0.79 1.01
N LYS A 122 9.80 1.59 1.67
CA LYS A 122 9.92 3.01 1.36
C LYS A 122 10.40 3.23 -0.07
N ILE A 123 11.40 2.48 -0.50
CA ILE A 123 11.89 2.55 -1.88
C ILE A 123 10.77 2.23 -2.87
N LYS A 124 10.01 1.19 -2.58
CA LYS A 124 8.88 0.79 -3.42
C LYS A 124 7.79 1.87 -3.48
N LEU A 125 7.46 2.45 -2.34
CA LEU A 125 6.48 3.54 -2.27
C LEU A 125 6.96 4.77 -3.02
N ASP A 126 8.23 5.12 -2.88
CA ASP A 126 8.83 6.24 -3.60
C ASP A 126 8.78 6.02 -5.11
N GLN A 127 9.04 4.80 -5.57
CA GLN A 127 8.96 4.44 -6.98
C GLN A 127 7.52 4.55 -7.50
N GLU A 128 6.56 4.04 -6.75
CA GLU A 128 5.14 4.11 -7.12
C GLU A 128 4.65 5.55 -7.24
N ILE A 129 5.06 6.41 -6.32
CA ILE A 129 4.72 7.84 -6.37
C ILE A 129 5.38 8.51 -7.57
N SER A 130 6.65 8.19 -7.84
CA SER A 130 7.38 8.73 -8.98
C SER A 130 6.70 8.33 -10.30
N GLU A 131 6.31 7.09 -10.43
CA GLU A 131 5.58 6.59 -11.60
C GLU A 131 4.24 7.30 -11.77
N ARG A 132 3.50 7.47 -10.67
CA ARG A 132 2.23 8.17 -10.68
C ARG A 132 2.39 9.62 -11.10
N ARG A 133 3.39 10.32 -10.58
CA ARG A 133 3.69 11.70 -10.95
C ARG A 133 4.08 11.82 -12.42
N SER A 134 4.84 10.87 -12.93
CA SER A 134 5.22 10.83 -14.34
C SER A 134 3.98 10.63 -15.22
N MET A 135 3.07 9.75 -14.82
CA MET A 135 1.81 9.53 -15.53
C MET A 135 0.91 10.77 -15.50
N GLU A 136 0.80 11.43 -14.36
CA GLU A 136 0.02 12.66 -14.20
C GLU A 136 0.59 13.77 -15.08
N LYS A 137 1.90 13.92 -15.14
CA LYS A 137 2.56 14.89 -16.00
C LYS A 137 2.30 14.61 -17.47
N LEU A 138 2.33 13.35 -17.85
CA LEU A 138 2.06 12.93 -19.23
C LEU A 138 0.61 13.20 -19.59
N GLU A 139 -0.34 12.86 -18.72
CA GLU A 139 -1.75 13.14 -18.91
C GLU A 139 -2.01 14.64 -19.03
N HIS A 140 -1.39 15.44 -18.17
CA HIS A 140 -1.49 16.89 -18.21
C HIS A 140 -0.94 17.45 -19.52
N TYR A 141 0.19 16.97 -19.97
CA TYR A 141 0.78 17.32 -21.24
C TYR A 141 -0.19 17.03 -22.40
N TYR A 142 -0.78 15.85 -22.42
CA TYR A 142 -1.76 15.47 -23.43
C TYR A 142 -3.01 16.35 -23.38
N THR A 143 -3.48 16.66 -22.18
CA THR A 143 -4.65 17.51 -21.98
C THR A 143 -4.42 18.92 -22.50
N GLU A 144 -3.26 19.52 -22.21
CA GLU A 144 -2.92 20.85 -22.69
C GLU A 144 -2.67 20.92 -24.19
N SER A 145 -2.05 19.88 -24.74
CA SER A 145 -1.68 19.83 -26.16
C SER A 145 -2.80 19.24 -27.02
N LEU A 146 -3.85 18.70 -26.41
CA LEU A 146 -4.89 17.95 -27.10
C LEU A 146 -5.56 18.73 -28.25
N PRO A 147 -5.95 20.01 -28.10
CA PRO A 147 -6.60 20.73 -29.20
C PRO A 147 -5.73 20.78 -30.46
N LEU A 148 -4.44 21.01 -30.30
CA LEU A 148 -3.51 21.05 -31.43
C LEU A 148 -3.24 19.66 -31.98
N LEU A 149 -3.02 18.70 -31.08
CA LEU A 149 -2.82 17.30 -31.44
C LEU A 149 -4.04 16.69 -32.08
N GLN A 150 -5.24 17.02 -31.60
CA GLN A 150 -6.48 16.53 -32.19
C GLN A 150 -6.69 17.05 -33.61
N ALA A 151 -6.37 18.31 -33.86
CA ALA A 151 -6.53 18.88 -35.20
C ALA A 151 -5.66 18.11 -36.19
N ASN A 152 -4.40 17.90 -35.87
CA ASN A 152 -3.47 17.15 -36.72
C ASN A 152 -3.76 15.65 -36.73
N PHE A 153 -4.07 15.09 -35.58
CA PHE A 153 -4.30 13.67 -35.42
C PHE A 153 -5.60 13.20 -36.05
N CYS A 154 -6.67 13.99 -35.94
CA CYS A 154 -7.93 13.68 -36.59
C CYS A 154 -7.83 13.73 -38.10
N SER A 155 -7.14 14.71 -38.66
CA SER A 155 -6.85 14.76 -40.08
C SER A 155 -6.11 13.53 -40.55
N THR A 156 -5.04 13.19 -39.84
CA THR A 156 -4.23 12.02 -40.15
C THR A 156 -5.00 10.72 -39.93
N LEU A 157 -5.82 10.64 -38.89
CA LEU A 157 -6.63 9.47 -38.62
C LEU A 157 -7.79 9.29 -39.59
N ILE A 158 -8.40 10.39 -40.01
CA ILE A 158 -9.48 10.30 -40.99
C ILE A 158 -8.92 9.80 -42.32
N GLU A 159 -7.81 10.32 -42.75
CA GLU A 159 -7.10 9.85 -43.91
C GLU A 159 -6.51 8.47 -43.72
N GLY A 160 -5.81 8.28 -42.62
CA GLY A 160 -5.15 7.02 -42.25
C GLY A 160 -6.11 5.91 -41.88
N ARG A 161 -7.24 6.23 -41.23
CA ARG A 161 -8.24 5.23 -40.88
C ARG A 161 -9.07 4.78 -42.06
N ILE A 162 -9.32 5.67 -42.99
CA ILE A 162 -9.92 5.25 -44.25
C ILE A 162 -9.00 4.21 -44.87
N HIS A 163 -7.71 4.47 -44.85
CA HIS A 163 -6.73 3.52 -45.34
C HIS A 163 -6.54 2.33 -44.43
N GLU A 164 -6.56 2.53 -43.10
CA GLU A 164 -6.44 1.44 -42.14
C GLU A 164 -7.67 0.56 -42.07
N ASP A 165 -8.84 1.14 -42.13
CA ASP A 165 -10.08 0.37 -42.23
C ASP A 165 -10.13 -0.41 -43.55
N GLU A 166 -9.52 0.11 -44.55
CA GLU A 166 -9.32 -0.59 -45.82
C GLU A 166 -8.17 -1.61 -45.67
N LEU A 167 -7.20 -1.33 -44.77
CA LEU A 167 -6.07 -2.21 -44.49
C LEU A 167 -6.39 -3.23 -43.43
N GLN A 168 -7.34 -2.95 -42.57
CA GLN A 168 -7.85 -3.87 -41.58
C GLN A 168 -9.02 -4.63 -42.15
#